data_f69cf6cd9da53d1b9492e55c1d159846
#
_entry.id   f69cf6cd9da53d1b9492e55c1d159846
#
_cell.length_a   1.000
_cell.length_b   1.000
_cell.length_c   1.000
_cell.angle_alpha   90.00
_cell.angle_beta   90.00
_cell.angle_gamma   90.00
#
_symmetry.space_group_name_H-M   'P 1'
#
loop_
_entity.id
_entity.type
_entity.pdbx_description
1 polymer ?
#
loop_
_entity_poly.entity_id
_entity_poly.type
_entity_poly.pdbx_seq_one_letter_code
_entity_poly.pdbx_strand_id
1 'polypeptide(L)'
;VKVHTVEHILSALTGMGIDNAVIEMDANEPPIGDGSSAPYVELIKSAGIVELDVPRRYLEVREAVTIETKGGSILTILPSKQFRVSVTCVGPENRITQYFDAVITPETYEKELAPARTFTFYEDLKPLLEKGLIKGGSLENAVVIRGEELMSKEPMRFINEFARHKLSLIHISEPT
;
A
#
# COMPACT_ATOMS: atom_id res chain seq x y z
N VAL A 1 4.61 7.08 22.83
CA VAL A 1 3.37 7.02 22.01
C VAL A 1 3.66 6.05 20.86
N LYS A 2 2.76 5.11 20.59
CA LYS A 2 2.81 4.25 19.40
C LYS A 2 1.75 4.73 18.43
N VAL A 3 2.12 4.78 17.14
CA VAL A 3 1.22 5.05 16.02
C VAL A 3 1.09 3.78 15.23
N HIS A 4 -0.12 3.45 14.80
CA HIS A 4 -0.48 2.24 14.07
C HIS A 4 -1.09 2.59 12.72
N THR A 5 -1.20 1.61 11.81
CA THR A 5 -1.91 1.73 10.53
C THR A 5 -1.42 2.91 9.67
N VAL A 6 -0.09 3.12 9.64
CA VAL A 6 0.54 4.27 8.96
C VAL A 6 0.84 4.01 7.49
N GLU A 7 0.61 2.79 7.01
CA GLU A 7 1.04 2.32 5.69
C GLU A 7 0.48 3.18 4.55
N HIS A 8 -0.79 3.56 4.57
CA HIS A 8 -1.41 4.32 3.48
C HIS A 8 -0.88 5.75 3.38
N ILE A 9 -0.70 6.45 4.52
CA ILE A 9 -0.17 7.80 4.52
C ILE A 9 1.32 7.82 4.13
N LEU A 10 2.11 6.86 4.64
CA LEU A 10 3.52 6.75 4.25
C LEU A 10 3.64 6.39 2.76
N SER A 11 2.77 5.51 2.25
CA SER A 11 2.67 5.21 0.82
C SER A 11 2.42 6.48 0.00
N ALA A 12 1.46 7.29 0.39
CA ALA A 12 1.16 8.54 -0.31
C ALA A 12 2.35 9.50 -0.32
N LEU A 13 3.01 9.69 0.82
CA LEU A 13 4.18 10.58 0.90
C LEU A 13 5.31 10.09 -0.01
N THR A 14 5.67 8.83 0.07
CA THR A 14 6.74 8.27 -0.78
C THR A 14 6.35 8.29 -2.26
N GLY A 15 5.13 7.86 -2.60
CA GLY A 15 4.64 7.82 -3.98
C GLY A 15 4.58 9.20 -4.63
N MET A 16 4.26 10.23 -3.86
CA MET A 16 4.27 11.63 -4.30
C MET A 16 5.65 12.31 -4.21
N GLY A 17 6.67 11.57 -3.79
CA GLY A 17 8.05 12.07 -3.73
C GLY A 17 8.31 13.03 -2.57
N ILE A 18 7.58 12.93 -1.48
CA ILE A 18 7.74 13.80 -0.30
C ILE A 18 8.78 13.19 0.64
N ASP A 19 9.87 13.90 0.85
CA ASP A 19 10.95 13.48 1.75
C ASP A 19 10.77 14.00 3.19
N ASN A 20 10.12 15.14 3.35
CA ASN A 20 9.94 15.78 4.64
C ASN A 20 8.49 16.23 4.81
N ALA A 21 7.85 15.79 5.87
CA ALA A 21 6.50 16.18 6.23
C ALA A 21 6.32 16.20 7.74
N VAL A 22 5.43 17.06 8.22
CA VAL A 22 4.92 17.04 9.59
C VAL A 22 3.50 16.52 9.53
N ILE A 23 3.23 15.45 10.26
CA ILE A 23 1.91 14.84 10.36
C ILE A 23 1.42 15.03 11.80
N GLU A 24 0.39 15.83 11.96
CA GLU A 24 -0.25 16.07 13.26
C GLU A 24 -1.52 15.20 13.34
N MET A 25 -1.65 14.45 14.42
CA MET A 25 -2.77 13.56 14.67
C MET A 25 -3.26 13.71 16.10
N ASP A 26 -4.56 13.62 16.31
CA ASP A 26 -5.22 13.62 17.61
C ASP A 26 -5.54 12.20 18.14
N ALA A 27 -5.19 11.17 17.34
CA ALA A 27 -5.36 9.76 17.65
C ALA A 27 -4.07 8.97 17.36
N ASN A 28 -4.04 7.71 17.75
CA ASN A 28 -2.90 6.82 17.52
C ASN A 28 -2.94 6.08 16.15
N GLU A 29 -3.94 6.35 15.35
CA GLU A 29 -4.08 5.83 13.97
C GLU A 29 -4.55 6.94 13.04
N PRO A 30 -3.97 7.07 11.84
CA PRO A 30 -4.53 7.93 10.80
C PRO A 30 -5.87 7.35 10.30
N PRO A 31 -6.77 8.19 9.76
CA PRO A 31 -8.05 7.71 9.22
C PRO A 31 -7.84 6.70 8.08
N ILE A 32 -8.59 5.60 8.08
CA ILE A 32 -8.51 4.60 7.02
C ILE A 32 -9.00 5.13 5.66
N GLY A 33 -9.82 6.21 5.69
CA GLY A 33 -10.42 6.76 4.47
C GLY A 33 -11.28 5.74 3.75
N ASP A 34 -11.10 5.65 2.45
CA ASP A 34 -11.75 4.66 1.59
C ASP A 34 -10.98 3.33 1.47
N GLY A 35 -9.96 3.14 2.31
CA GLY A 35 -9.08 1.96 2.29
C GLY A 35 -7.96 2.01 1.26
N SER A 36 -7.76 3.16 0.63
CA SER A 36 -6.69 3.42 -0.33
C SER A 36 -5.81 4.59 0.12
N SER A 37 -4.75 4.86 -0.62
CA SER A 37 -3.89 6.03 -0.39
C SER A 37 -4.39 7.30 -1.09
N ALA A 38 -5.42 7.22 -1.93
CA ALA A 38 -5.90 8.35 -2.70
C ALA A 38 -6.35 9.55 -1.85
N PRO A 39 -7.07 9.40 -0.72
CA PRO A 39 -7.42 10.54 0.13
C PRO A 39 -6.19 11.29 0.66
N TYR A 40 -5.10 10.59 0.93
CA TYR A 40 -3.85 11.21 1.37
C TYR A 40 -3.12 11.94 0.25
N VAL A 41 -3.18 11.42 -0.99
CA VAL A 41 -2.67 12.13 -2.17
C VAL A 41 -3.39 13.47 -2.33
N GLU A 42 -4.72 13.48 -2.21
CA GLU A 42 -5.50 14.73 -2.28
C GLU A 42 -5.14 15.71 -1.16
N LEU A 43 -4.91 15.23 0.07
CA LEU A 43 -4.44 16.08 1.17
C LEU A 43 -3.06 16.67 0.88
N ILE A 44 -2.10 15.89 0.38
CA ILE A 44 -0.76 16.36 0.00
C ILE A 44 -0.87 17.43 -1.09
N LYS A 45 -1.67 17.19 -2.12
CA LYS A 45 -1.89 18.16 -3.21
C LYS A 45 -2.53 19.45 -2.71
N SER A 46 -3.49 19.36 -1.80
CA SER A 46 -4.15 20.53 -1.21
C SER A 46 -3.22 21.35 -0.31
N ALA A 47 -2.31 20.68 0.40
CA ALA A 47 -1.30 21.35 1.23
C ALA A 47 -0.21 22.04 0.39
N GLY A 48 0.01 21.56 -0.83
CA GLY A 48 1.08 22.01 -1.71
C GLY A 48 2.41 21.32 -1.42
N ILE A 49 3.25 21.24 -2.43
CA ILE A 49 4.59 20.63 -2.37
C ILE A 49 5.61 21.74 -2.63
N VAL A 50 6.62 21.81 -1.78
CA VAL A 50 7.73 22.77 -1.91
C VAL A 50 9.02 22.00 -2.19
N GLU A 51 9.68 22.35 -3.27
CA GLU A 51 11.03 21.84 -3.56
C GLU A 51 12.03 22.52 -2.64
N LEU A 52 12.91 21.69 -2.06
CA LEU A 52 14.01 22.16 -1.21
C LEU A 52 15.29 22.33 -2.04
N ASP A 53 16.07 23.33 -1.73
CA ASP A 53 17.38 23.57 -2.37
C ASP A 53 18.47 22.63 -1.79
N VAL A 54 18.13 21.35 -1.70
CA VAL A 54 19.03 20.29 -1.22
C VAL A 54 18.80 19.05 -2.07
N PRO A 55 19.86 18.46 -2.67
CA PRO A 55 19.72 17.27 -3.47
C PRO A 55 19.25 16.07 -2.63
N ARG A 56 18.31 15.28 -3.18
CA ARG A 56 17.86 14.03 -2.57
C ARG A 56 19.00 13.02 -2.49
N ARG A 57 19.07 12.30 -1.40
CA ARG A 57 19.98 11.16 -1.24
C ARG A 57 19.34 9.90 -1.80
N TYR A 58 20.12 9.16 -2.58
CA TYR A 58 19.71 7.88 -3.15
C TYR A 58 20.57 6.74 -2.64
N LEU A 59 19.95 5.60 -2.41
CA LEU A 59 20.66 4.34 -2.25
C LEU A 59 20.72 3.67 -3.62
N GLU A 60 21.92 3.47 -4.13
CA GLU A 60 22.14 2.79 -5.41
C GLU A 60 22.38 1.30 -5.18
N VAL A 61 21.58 0.48 -5.82
CA VAL A 61 21.74 -0.97 -5.83
C VAL A 61 22.75 -1.34 -6.90
N ARG A 62 23.88 -1.97 -6.51
CA ARG A 62 24.97 -2.30 -7.42
C ARG A 62 24.97 -3.75 -7.90
N GLU A 63 24.36 -4.65 -7.15
CA GLU A 63 24.25 -6.07 -7.44
C GLU A 63 22.86 -6.60 -7.08
N ALA A 64 22.48 -7.73 -7.67
CA ALA A 64 21.21 -8.37 -7.33
C ALA A 64 21.24 -8.91 -5.90
N VAL A 65 20.21 -8.61 -5.13
CA VAL A 65 20.00 -9.13 -3.77
C VAL A 65 18.66 -9.81 -3.71
N THR A 66 18.62 -11.06 -3.26
CA THR A 66 17.39 -11.83 -3.09
C THR A 66 17.29 -12.31 -1.65
N ILE A 67 16.13 -12.14 -1.07
CA ILE A 67 15.76 -12.71 0.23
C ILE A 67 14.51 -13.55 0.08
N GLU A 68 14.45 -14.62 0.85
CA GLU A 68 13.27 -15.48 0.99
C GLU A 68 12.83 -15.47 2.45
N THR A 69 11.55 -15.23 2.69
CA THR A 69 10.99 -15.27 4.04
C THR A 69 10.62 -16.70 4.43
N LYS A 70 10.47 -16.94 5.72
CA LYS A 70 9.99 -18.25 6.24
C LYS A 70 8.59 -18.61 5.71
N GLY A 71 7.80 -17.64 5.28
CA GLY A 71 6.48 -17.82 4.68
C GLY A 71 6.49 -18.10 3.18
N GLY A 72 7.68 -18.21 2.55
CA GLY A 72 7.83 -18.48 1.11
C GLY A 72 7.69 -17.26 0.22
N SER A 73 7.62 -16.05 0.79
CA SER A 73 7.68 -14.82 -0.02
C SER A 73 9.10 -14.55 -0.45
N ILE A 74 9.29 -14.16 -1.70
CA ILE A 74 10.60 -13.84 -2.29
C ILE A 74 10.60 -12.35 -2.65
N LEU A 75 11.64 -11.64 -2.21
CA LEU A 75 11.92 -10.28 -2.61
C LEU A 75 13.28 -10.23 -3.29
N THR A 76 13.32 -9.70 -4.52
CA THR A 76 14.57 -9.49 -5.26
C THR A 76 14.71 -8.02 -5.63
N ILE A 77 15.86 -7.44 -5.29
CA ILE A 77 16.23 -6.09 -5.67
C ILE A 77 17.32 -6.19 -6.75
N LEU A 78 17.13 -5.46 -7.84
CA LEU A 78 18.01 -5.46 -9.00
C LEU A 78 18.55 -4.06 -9.28
N PRO A 79 19.79 -3.92 -9.79
CA PRO A 79 20.26 -2.65 -10.32
C PRO A 79 19.33 -2.13 -11.43
N SER A 80 18.95 -0.87 -11.35
CA SER A 80 18.10 -0.23 -12.36
C SER A 80 18.37 1.27 -12.40
N LYS A 81 18.14 1.89 -13.56
CA LYS A 81 18.15 3.36 -13.71
C LYS A 81 16.83 4.01 -13.34
N GLN A 82 15.80 3.22 -13.13
CA GLN A 82 14.45 3.68 -12.79
C GLN A 82 13.97 2.94 -11.53
N PHE A 83 13.19 3.61 -10.71
CA PHE A 83 12.48 2.94 -9.63
C PHE A 83 11.28 2.20 -10.22
N ARG A 84 11.45 0.90 -10.46
CA ARG A 84 10.44 0.00 -10.99
C ARG A 84 10.14 -1.09 -9.98
N VAL A 85 8.89 -1.37 -9.78
CA VAL A 85 8.43 -2.43 -8.88
C VAL A 85 7.50 -3.37 -9.62
N SER A 86 7.74 -4.67 -9.44
CA SER A 86 6.88 -5.74 -9.94
C SER A 86 6.43 -6.58 -8.76
N VAL A 87 5.15 -6.90 -8.69
CA VAL A 87 4.59 -7.74 -7.64
C VAL A 87 3.69 -8.83 -8.21
N THR A 88 3.86 -10.04 -7.68
CA THR A 88 2.88 -11.12 -7.82
C THR A 88 2.27 -11.37 -6.45
N CYS A 89 0.99 -11.05 -6.31
CA CYS A 89 0.23 -11.31 -5.10
C CYS A 89 -0.48 -12.65 -5.24
N VAL A 90 -0.16 -13.59 -4.35
CA VAL A 90 -0.76 -14.92 -4.31
C VAL A 90 -1.52 -15.06 -2.99
N GLY A 91 -2.81 -15.29 -3.07
CA GLY A 91 -3.66 -15.54 -1.90
C GLY A 91 -3.55 -16.99 -1.39
N PRO A 92 -4.15 -17.27 -0.24
CA PRO A 92 -4.22 -18.64 0.30
C PRO A 92 -4.79 -19.62 -0.72
N GLU A 93 -4.19 -20.82 -0.80
CA GLU A 93 -4.62 -21.89 -1.72
C GLU A 93 -4.66 -21.46 -3.20
N ASN A 94 -3.89 -20.44 -3.57
CA ASN A 94 -3.87 -19.85 -4.93
C ASN A 94 -5.24 -19.30 -5.41
N ARG A 95 -6.18 -19.05 -4.49
CA ARG A 95 -7.52 -18.51 -4.83
C ARG A 95 -7.47 -17.17 -5.54
N ILE A 96 -6.40 -16.41 -5.32
CA ILE A 96 -6.16 -15.14 -6.01
C ILE A 96 -4.70 -15.13 -6.44
N THR A 97 -4.48 -14.96 -7.73
CA THR A 97 -3.14 -14.68 -8.25
C THR A 97 -3.25 -13.47 -9.16
N GLN A 98 -2.60 -12.39 -8.77
CA GLN A 98 -2.59 -11.14 -9.52
C GLN A 98 -1.17 -10.63 -9.67
N TYR A 99 -0.90 -10.04 -10.82
CA TYR A 99 0.37 -9.41 -11.14
C TYR A 99 0.17 -7.95 -11.50
N PHE A 100 1.11 -7.11 -11.06
CA PHE A 100 1.22 -5.74 -11.52
C PHE A 100 2.68 -5.30 -11.52
N ASP A 101 3.01 -4.42 -12.45
CA ASP A 101 4.35 -3.88 -12.67
C ASP A 101 4.24 -2.42 -13.10
N ALA A 102 5.07 -1.56 -12.50
CA ALA A 102 5.12 -0.15 -12.87
C ALA A 102 6.47 0.49 -12.59
N VAL A 103 6.82 1.47 -13.41
CA VAL A 103 7.80 2.49 -13.05
C VAL A 103 7.10 3.50 -12.16
N ILE A 104 7.64 3.72 -10.98
CA ILE A 104 7.04 4.57 -9.97
C ILE A 104 7.47 6.02 -10.18
N THR A 105 6.53 6.84 -10.57
CA THR A 105 6.59 8.31 -10.60
C THR A 105 5.39 8.84 -9.83
N PRO A 106 5.36 10.12 -9.42
CA PRO A 106 4.18 10.71 -8.78
C PRO A 106 2.90 10.51 -9.61
N GLU A 107 2.98 10.67 -10.93
CA GLU A 107 1.84 10.52 -11.85
C GLU A 107 1.37 9.06 -11.94
N THR A 108 2.31 8.10 -12.05
CA THR A 108 1.97 6.67 -12.07
C THR A 108 1.40 6.24 -10.73
N TYR A 109 1.99 6.71 -9.64
CA TYR A 109 1.50 6.42 -8.29
C TYR A 109 0.06 6.93 -8.11
N GLU A 110 -0.19 8.20 -8.41
CA GLU A 110 -1.50 8.83 -8.26
C GLU A 110 -2.60 8.09 -9.05
N LYS A 111 -2.30 7.70 -10.30
CA LYS A 111 -3.30 7.12 -11.21
C LYS A 111 -3.48 5.61 -11.03
N GLU A 112 -2.39 4.90 -10.80
CA GLU A 112 -2.36 3.43 -10.93
C GLU A 112 -2.29 2.72 -9.58
N LEU A 113 -1.79 3.37 -8.52
CA LEU A 113 -1.52 2.74 -7.24
C LEU A 113 -2.35 3.33 -6.09
N ALA A 114 -2.34 4.64 -5.95
CA ALA A 114 -3.01 5.30 -4.85
C ALA A 114 -4.50 4.93 -4.71
N PRO A 115 -5.28 4.74 -5.80
CA PRO A 115 -6.68 4.36 -5.69
C PRO A 115 -6.94 2.91 -5.32
N ALA A 116 -5.93 2.02 -5.34
CA ALA A 116 -6.11 0.61 -5.02
C ALA A 116 -6.41 0.40 -3.54
N ARG A 117 -7.55 -0.21 -3.23
CA ARG A 117 -8.04 -0.39 -1.87
C ARG A 117 -7.42 -1.61 -1.18
N THR A 118 -7.34 -1.52 0.14
CA THR A 118 -6.98 -2.65 0.99
C THR A 118 -7.98 -3.78 0.88
N PHE A 119 -7.51 -5.00 1.11
CA PHE A 119 -8.33 -6.20 1.08
C PHE A 119 -7.96 -7.16 2.19
N THR A 120 -8.88 -8.04 2.50
CA THR A 120 -8.69 -9.07 3.51
C THR A 120 -9.52 -10.30 3.21
N PHE A 121 -9.11 -11.45 3.72
CA PHE A 121 -9.92 -12.66 3.67
C PHE A 121 -10.91 -12.69 4.83
N TYR A 122 -12.12 -13.13 4.57
CA TYR A 122 -13.18 -13.19 5.60
C TYR A 122 -12.76 -14.06 6.78
N GLU A 123 -12.02 -15.12 6.51
CA GLU A 123 -11.51 -16.05 7.51
C GLU A 123 -10.56 -15.36 8.51
N ASP A 124 -9.80 -14.36 8.05
CA ASP A 124 -8.89 -13.56 8.90
C ASP A 124 -9.64 -12.51 9.73
N LEU A 125 -10.75 -11.98 9.18
CA LEU A 125 -11.58 -10.98 9.85
C LEU A 125 -12.36 -11.55 11.04
N LYS A 126 -12.91 -12.75 10.89
CA LYS A 126 -13.82 -13.33 11.87
C LYS A 126 -13.24 -13.34 13.29
N PRO A 127 -12.00 -13.86 13.53
CA PRO A 127 -11.40 -13.85 14.87
C PRO A 127 -11.13 -12.45 15.43
N LEU A 128 -10.92 -11.46 14.56
CA LEU A 128 -10.66 -10.08 14.96
C LEU A 128 -11.96 -9.36 15.36
N LEU A 129 -13.04 -9.59 14.62
CA LEU A 129 -14.37 -9.09 14.94
C LEU A 129 -14.90 -9.65 16.26
N GLU A 130 -14.71 -10.95 16.50
CA GLU A 130 -15.07 -11.61 17.77
C GLU A 130 -14.33 -11.01 18.98
N LYS A 131 -13.12 -10.51 18.78
CA LYS A 131 -12.32 -9.81 19.80
C LYS A 131 -12.64 -8.32 19.92
N GLY A 132 -13.60 -7.80 19.16
CA GLY A 132 -13.95 -6.37 19.15
C GLY A 132 -12.87 -5.47 18.56
N LEU A 133 -11.99 -6.04 17.72
CA LEU A 133 -10.99 -5.31 16.94
C LEU A 133 -11.59 -4.86 15.60
N ILE A 134 -10.83 -4.09 14.83
CA ILE A 134 -11.22 -3.58 13.48
C ILE A 134 -12.53 -2.76 13.53
N LYS A 135 -12.68 -1.91 14.52
CA LYS A 135 -13.91 -1.09 14.70
C LYS A 135 -14.17 -0.13 13.53
N GLY A 136 -13.15 0.30 12.81
CA GLY A 136 -13.25 1.16 11.64
C GLY A 136 -13.40 0.41 10.31
N GLY A 137 -13.26 -0.91 10.31
CA GLY A 137 -13.36 -1.73 9.09
C GLY A 137 -14.80 -1.89 8.61
N SER A 138 -15.03 -1.65 7.33
CA SER A 138 -16.33 -1.83 6.68
C SER A 138 -16.15 -2.16 5.19
N LEU A 139 -17.22 -2.57 4.52
CA LEU A 139 -17.22 -2.76 3.06
C LEU A 139 -17.05 -1.43 2.28
N GLU A 140 -17.08 -0.28 2.97
CA GLU A 140 -16.80 1.03 2.38
C GLU A 140 -15.30 1.28 2.21
N ASN A 141 -14.46 0.66 3.05
CA ASN A 141 -13.03 0.91 3.10
C ASN A 141 -12.15 -0.33 2.96
N ALA A 142 -12.73 -1.47 2.65
CA ALA A 142 -11.98 -2.69 2.36
C ALA A 142 -12.75 -3.60 1.40
N VAL A 143 -12.02 -4.35 0.59
CA VAL A 143 -12.57 -5.47 -0.18
C VAL A 143 -12.40 -6.74 0.65
N VAL A 144 -13.50 -7.43 0.93
CA VAL A 144 -13.50 -8.69 1.68
C VAL A 144 -13.68 -9.85 0.72
N ILE A 145 -12.78 -10.83 0.82
CA ILE A 145 -12.79 -12.04 -0.01
C ILE A 145 -13.36 -13.18 0.82
N ARG A 146 -14.46 -13.75 0.36
CA ARG A 146 -15.12 -14.91 1.00
C ARG A 146 -15.30 -16.03 0.00
N GLY A 147 -14.48 -17.06 0.11
CA GLY A 147 -14.43 -18.09 -0.93
C GLY A 147 -14.06 -17.49 -2.29
N GLU A 148 -14.95 -17.55 -3.27
CA GLU A 148 -14.80 -16.95 -4.60
C GLU A 148 -15.50 -15.59 -4.72
N GLU A 149 -16.21 -15.16 -3.70
CA GLU A 149 -16.98 -13.91 -3.71
C GLU A 149 -16.12 -12.72 -3.26
N LEU A 150 -16.24 -11.60 -3.98
CA LEU A 150 -15.69 -10.32 -3.61
C LEU A 150 -16.79 -9.43 -3.04
N MET A 151 -16.65 -9.03 -1.80
CA MET A 151 -17.60 -8.19 -1.08
C MET A 151 -17.01 -6.81 -0.89
N SER A 152 -17.62 -5.80 -1.46
CA SER A 152 -17.31 -4.38 -1.26
C SER A 152 -18.52 -3.54 -1.59
N LYS A 153 -18.60 -2.30 -1.09
CA LYS A 153 -19.69 -1.37 -1.41
C LYS A 153 -19.63 -0.93 -2.87
N GLU A 154 -18.43 -0.73 -3.40
CA GLU A 154 -18.19 -0.32 -4.78
C GLU A 154 -17.55 -1.47 -5.57
N PRO A 155 -17.75 -1.55 -6.89
CA PRO A 155 -17.02 -2.49 -7.73
C PRO A 155 -15.51 -2.35 -7.59
N MET A 156 -14.77 -3.39 -8.01
CA MET A 156 -13.32 -3.31 -8.10
C MET A 156 -12.90 -2.15 -9.00
N ARG A 157 -11.96 -1.33 -8.51
CA ARG A 157 -11.42 -0.18 -9.26
C ARG A 157 -10.47 -0.62 -10.37
N PHE A 158 -9.80 -1.76 -10.17
CA PHE A 158 -8.90 -2.38 -11.12
C PHE A 158 -9.09 -3.89 -11.11
N ILE A 159 -8.91 -4.53 -12.27
CA ILE A 159 -8.97 -6.00 -12.37
C ILE A 159 -7.90 -6.70 -11.48
N ASN A 160 -6.79 -6.02 -11.24
CA ASN A 160 -5.68 -6.48 -10.40
C ASN A 160 -5.45 -5.55 -9.18
N GLU A 161 -6.53 -5.11 -8.57
CA GLU A 161 -6.51 -4.13 -7.46
C GLU A 161 -5.67 -4.60 -6.28
N PHE A 162 -5.70 -5.90 -5.96
CA PHE A 162 -4.94 -6.45 -4.84
C PHE A 162 -3.43 -6.41 -5.05
N ALA A 163 -2.97 -6.72 -6.28
CA ALA A 163 -1.56 -6.58 -6.62
C ALA A 163 -1.11 -5.12 -6.58
N ARG A 164 -1.93 -4.20 -7.08
CA ARG A 164 -1.65 -2.75 -7.01
C ARG A 164 -1.57 -2.25 -5.58
N HIS A 165 -2.53 -2.65 -4.73
CA HIS A 165 -2.51 -2.29 -3.33
C HIS A 165 -1.26 -2.83 -2.63
N LYS A 166 -0.92 -4.11 -2.80
CA LYS A 166 0.32 -4.67 -2.24
C LYS A 166 1.56 -3.95 -2.75
N LEU A 167 1.61 -3.59 -4.04
CA LEU A 167 2.72 -2.83 -4.60
C LEU A 167 2.82 -1.44 -3.96
N SER A 168 1.73 -0.74 -3.72
CA SER A 168 1.75 0.58 -3.09
C SER A 168 2.33 0.55 -1.68
N LEU A 169 2.25 -0.56 -0.98
CA LEU A 169 2.77 -0.73 0.39
C LEU A 169 4.22 -1.23 0.45
N ILE A 170 4.69 -1.96 -0.55
CA ILE A 170 6.03 -2.61 -0.55
C ILE A 170 7.19 -1.63 -0.37
N HIS A 171 7.07 -0.41 -0.90
CA HIS A 171 8.18 0.53 -0.83
C HIS A 171 8.29 1.23 0.50
N ILE A 172 7.40 1.00 1.45
CA ILE A 172 7.21 1.99 2.48
C ILE A 172 7.20 1.43 3.88
N SER A 173 6.61 0.28 4.11
CA SER A 173 6.14 0.05 5.46
C SER A 173 6.30 -1.33 6.01
N GLU A 174 7.05 -2.19 5.39
CA GLU A 174 7.31 -3.49 6.01
C GLU A 174 8.74 -3.59 6.54
N PRO A 175 9.04 -3.03 7.74
CA PRO A 175 10.02 -3.65 8.59
C PRO A 175 9.32 -4.86 9.22
N THR A 176 9.39 -5.98 8.58
CA THR A 176 9.08 -7.27 9.21
C THR A 176 10.10 -7.61 10.27
#